data_faef80671469d08401aad6492c9b40f8
#
_entry.id   faef80671469d08401aad6492c9b40f8
#
_cell.length_a   1.000
_cell.length_b   1.000
_cell.length_c   1.000
_cell.angle_alpha   90.00
_cell.angle_beta   90.00
_cell.angle_gamma   90.00
#
_symmetry.space_group_name_H-M   'P 1'
#
loop_
_entity.id
_entity.type
_entity.pdbx_description
1 polymer ?
#
loop_
_entity_poly.entity_id
_entity_poly.type
_entity_poly.pdbx_seq_one_letter_code
_entity_poly.pdbx_strand_id
1 'polypeptide(L)'
;MKNYKYIGILVLAWLFTLPATAQLGEERHNFAVGINGGLNMNSVSFDPKIKQNTLNGMEMGVTMRYMSEKYFKMMCGVQMEINYSQRGWSEKIEDGSGNTYSRTMNYVEIPLLAHLAFGKDALNRGVKFFINAGPQIGFFLSDKEEMSDNWDTSQRPNGVTE
;
A
#
# COMPACT_ATOMS: atom_id res chain seq x y z
N MET A 1 20.86 -14.93 -28.07
CA MET A 1 19.88 -14.61 -27.00
C MET A 1 20.51 -13.78 -25.87
N LYS A 2 20.99 -12.56 -26.14
CA LYS A 2 21.71 -11.76 -25.12
C LYS A 2 21.25 -10.29 -24.97
N ASN A 3 20.21 -9.86 -25.70
CA ASN A 3 19.87 -8.43 -25.81
C ASN A 3 18.72 -7.94 -24.94
N TYR A 4 18.01 -8.83 -24.25
CA TYR A 4 16.86 -8.43 -23.39
C TYR A 4 17.28 -7.70 -22.10
N LYS A 5 18.52 -7.89 -21.63
CA LYS A 5 19.06 -7.14 -20.48
C LYS A 5 19.18 -5.65 -20.78
N TYR A 6 19.51 -5.28 -22.03
CA TYR A 6 19.62 -3.88 -22.43
C TYR A 6 18.27 -3.25 -22.72
N ILE A 7 17.27 -4.04 -23.11
CA ILE A 7 15.91 -3.56 -23.34
C ILE A 7 15.30 -3.08 -22.00
N GLY A 8 15.51 -3.81 -20.91
CA GLY A 8 15.06 -3.39 -19.57
C GLY A 8 15.69 -2.07 -19.10
N ILE A 9 17.00 -1.91 -19.36
CA ILE A 9 17.72 -0.66 -19.02
C ILE A 9 17.25 0.50 -19.91
N LEU A 10 16.98 0.25 -21.19
CA LEU A 10 16.46 1.27 -22.12
C LEU A 10 15.04 1.72 -21.76
N VAL A 11 14.18 0.78 -21.36
CA VAL A 11 12.82 1.11 -20.89
C VAL A 11 12.88 1.87 -19.58
N LEU A 12 13.76 1.48 -18.66
CA LEU A 12 13.97 2.19 -17.39
C LEU A 12 14.53 3.60 -17.62
N ALA A 13 15.50 3.75 -18.52
CA ALA A 13 16.04 5.07 -18.91
C ALA A 13 14.98 5.96 -19.58
N TRP A 14 14.08 5.37 -20.35
CA TRP A 14 13.00 6.11 -21.03
C TRP A 14 11.95 6.63 -20.04
N LEU A 15 11.71 5.91 -18.94
CA LEU A 15 10.84 6.36 -17.84
C LEU A 15 11.42 7.57 -17.07
N PHE A 16 12.74 7.74 -17.06
CA PHE A 16 13.39 8.88 -16.42
C PHE A 16 13.53 10.11 -17.34
N THR A 17 13.23 10.00 -18.62
CA THR A 17 13.29 11.12 -19.58
C THR A 17 11.97 11.85 -19.75
N LEU A 18 10.99 11.63 -18.87
CA LEU A 18 9.79 12.46 -18.86
C LEU A 18 10.21 13.89 -18.56
N PRO A 19 9.96 14.84 -19.48
CA PRO A 19 10.36 16.23 -19.28
C PRO A 19 9.64 16.74 -18.03
N ALA A 20 10.42 17.10 -17.01
CA ALA A 20 9.93 17.96 -15.95
C ALA A 20 9.71 19.34 -16.58
N THR A 21 8.56 19.57 -17.16
CA THR A 21 8.15 20.90 -17.60
C THR A 21 7.93 21.73 -16.34
N ALA A 22 8.97 22.44 -15.93
CA ALA A 22 8.84 23.53 -14.97
C ALA A 22 8.13 24.67 -15.71
N GLN A 23 6.81 24.63 -15.75
CA GLN A 23 6.02 25.70 -16.34
C GLN A 23 5.91 26.83 -15.31
N LEU A 24 6.49 27.95 -15.67
CA LEU A 24 6.27 29.26 -15.07
C LEU A 24 4.95 29.83 -15.61
N GLY A 25 3.84 29.41 -15.03
CA GLY A 25 2.50 29.88 -15.38
C GLY A 25 1.48 29.29 -14.39
N GLU A 26 0.35 29.94 -14.22
CA GLU A 26 -0.77 29.45 -13.42
C GLU A 26 -1.31 28.15 -14.03
N GLU A 27 -0.70 27.01 -13.69
CA GLU A 27 -1.22 25.72 -14.10
C GLU A 27 -2.51 25.41 -13.34
N ARG A 28 -3.58 25.38 -14.08
CA ARG A 28 -4.90 25.01 -13.58
C ARG A 28 -5.02 23.50 -13.33
N HIS A 29 -4.16 22.70 -13.98
CA HIS A 29 -4.20 21.24 -13.92
C HIS A 29 -2.79 20.67 -13.81
N ASN A 30 -2.57 19.80 -12.83
CA ASN A 30 -1.29 19.13 -12.65
C ASN A 30 -1.52 17.62 -12.54
N PHE A 31 -0.81 16.87 -13.40
CA PHE A 31 -0.75 15.41 -13.33
C PHE A 31 0.62 14.98 -12.83
N ALA A 32 0.62 14.13 -11.81
CA ALA A 32 1.83 13.60 -11.21
C ALA A 32 1.78 12.08 -11.13
N VAL A 33 2.93 11.44 -11.37
CA VAL A 33 3.13 10.02 -11.16
C VAL A 33 4.28 9.85 -10.17
N GLY A 34 4.12 8.92 -9.24
CA GLY A 34 5.11 8.64 -8.20
C GLY A 34 5.15 7.16 -7.84
N ILE A 35 6.13 6.81 -7.06
CA ILE A 35 6.21 5.51 -6.39
C ILE A 35 5.90 5.70 -4.91
N ASN A 36 5.25 4.70 -4.32
CA ASN A 36 4.98 4.66 -2.89
C ASN A 36 5.54 3.37 -2.30
N GLY A 37 5.71 3.35 -1.00
CA GLY A 37 6.10 2.18 -0.26
C GLY A 37 5.96 2.39 1.23
N GLY A 38 5.67 1.31 1.96
CA GLY A 38 5.42 1.36 3.39
C GLY A 38 5.49 0.00 4.05
N LEU A 39 5.26 0.03 5.36
CA LEU A 39 5.11 -1.17 6.18
C LEU A 39 3.69 -1.23 6.73
N ASN A 40 3.05 -2.36 6.59
CA ASN A 40 1.75 -2.65 7.15
C ASN A 40 1.92 -3.40 8.47
N MET A 41 1.23 -2.96 9.51
CA MET A 41 1.10 -3.68 10.76
C MET A 41 -0.28 -4.34 10.80
N ASN A 42 -0.31 -5.65 10.66
CA ASN A 42 -1.54 -6.38 10.46
C ASN A 42 -1.90 -7.20 11.70
N SER A 43 -3.20 -7.25 11.98
CA SER A 43 -3.83 -8.18 12.92
C SER A 43 -5.23 -8.50 12.44
N VAL A 44 -5.72 -9.68 12.73
CA VAL A 44 -7.06 -10.15 12.35
C VAL A 44 -7.84 -10.44 13.62
N SER A 45 -9.12 -10.06 13.64
CA SER A 45 -10.00 -10.42 14.77
C SER A 45 -10.73 -11.71 14.45
N PHE A 46 -10.58 -12.71 15.31
CA PHE A 46 -11.28 -13.98 15.22
C PHE A 46 -12.37 -14.08 16.28
N ASP A 47 -13.38 -14.90 15.99
CA ASP A 47 -14.38 -15.33 16.98
C ASP A 47 -14.51 -16.88 16.95
N PRO A 48 -14.11 -17.60 17.99
CA PRO A 48 -13.54 -17.13 19.25
C PRO A 48 -12.17 -16.46 19.10
N LYS A 49 -11.84 -15.54 20.01
CA LYS A 49 -10.60 -14.75 19.93
C LYS A 49 -9.35 -15.62 20.02
N ILE A 50 -8.47 -15.46 19.06
CA ILE A 50 -7.11 -15.99 19.07
C ILE A 50 -6.15 -14.87 19.47
N LYS A 51 -5.25 -15.15 20.40
CA LYS A 51 -4.16 -14.21 20.71
C LYS A 51 -3.20 -14.13 19.54
N GLN A 52 -2.86 -12.92 19.17
CA GLN A 52 -2.03 -12.66 18.00
C GLN A 52 -0.89 -11.72 18.32
N ASN A 53 0.19 -11.89 17.57
CA ASN A 53 1.24 -10.91 17.42
C ASN A 53 0.96 -10.10 16.15
N THR A 54 1.42 -8.87 16.10
CA THR A 54 1.38 -8.05 14.89
C THR A 54 2.28 -8.68 13.83
N LEU A 55 1.72 -8.95 12.66
CA LEU A 55 2.49 -9.37 11.48
C LEU A 55 2.84 -8.14 10.65
N ASN A 56 4.14 -7.94 10.43
CA ASN A 56 4.63 -6.88 9.57
C ASN A 56 4.62 -7.32 8.12
N GLY A 57 3.91 -6.58 7.29
CA GLY A 57 3.87 -6.76 5.85
C GLY A 57 4.52 -5.58 5.13
N MET A 58 4.82 -5.76 3.86
CA MET A 58 5.33 -4.70 2.99
C MET A 58 4.24 -4.24 2.03
N GLU A 59 4.29 -2.96 1.69
CA GLU A 59 3.46 -2.36 0.65
C GLU A 59 4.35 -1.56 -0.29
N MET A 60 4.11 -1.72 -1.60
CA MET A 60 4.79 -0.94 -2.63
C MET A 60 3.88 -0.76 -3.84
N GLY A 61 4.01 0.37 -4.50
CA GLY A 61 3.15 0.65 -5.64
C GLY A 61 3.50 1.89 -6.42
N VAL A 62 2.59 2.18 -7.34
CA VAL A 62 2.63 3.37 -8.19
C VAL A 62 1.41 4.22 -7.87
N THR A 63 1.64 5.51 -7.71
CA THR A 63 0.61 6.52 -7.47
C THR A 63 0.47 7.42 -8.69
N MET A 64 -0.74 7.63 -9.14
CA MET A 64 -1.11 8.62 -10.14
C MET A 64 -2.04 9.64 -9.47
N ARG A 65 -1.71 10.92 -9.60
CA ARG A 65 -2.50 12.00 -9.01
C ARG A 65 -2.78 13.06 -10.05
N TYR A 66 -4.04 13.43 -10.15
CA TYR A 66 -4.49 14.54 -10.95
C TYR A 66 -5.04 15.63 -10.03
N MET A 67 -4.42 16.79 -10.05
CA MET A 67 -4.85 17.94 -9.28
C MET A 67 -5.64 18.87 -10.21
N SER A 68 -6.89 19.11 -9.88
CA SER A 68 -7.70 20.13 -10.48
C SER A 68 -7.62 21.40 -9.65
N GLU A 69 -8.07 22.47 -10.24
CA GLU A 69 -7.85 23.83 -9.80
C GLU A 69 -8.18 24.12 -8.35
N LYS A 70 -7.50 25.11 -7.85
CA LYS A 70 -7.57 25.74 -6.56
C LYS A 70 -8.88 26.49 -6.36
N TYR A 71 -9.64 26.09 -5.37
CA TYR A 71 -10.73 26.87 -4.83
C TYR A 71 -10.27 27.56 -3.52
N PHE A 72 -10.03 28.88 -3.58
CA PHE A 72 -9.55 29.68 -2.44
C PHE A 72 -8.22 29.16 -1.84
N LYS A 73 -8.28 28.50 -0.70
CA LYS A 73 -7.12 27.94 0.05
C LYS A 73 -7.05 26.42 -0.02
N MET A 74 -7.88 25.80 -0.86
CA MET A 74 -7.99 24.35 -0.96
C MET A 74 -7.67 23.91 -2.39
N MET A 75 -6.90 22.85 -2.51
CA MET A 75 -6.64 22.14 -3.77
C MET A 75 -7.38 20.82 -3.74
N CYS A 76 -8.12 20.53 -4.80
CA CYS A 76 -8.85 19.28 -4.98
C CYS A 76 -8.20 18.45 -6.08
N GLY A 77 -8.14 17.16 -5.89
CA GLY A 77 -7.62 16.23 -6.86
C GLY A 77 -8.18 14.83 -6.71
N VAL A 78 -7.82 13.98 -7.65
CA VAL A 78 -8.10 12.55 -7.60
C VAL A 78 -6.76 11.83 -7.61
N GLN A 79 -6.64 10.83 -6.76
CA GLN A 79 -5.47 9.96 -6.68
C GLN A 79 -5.90 8.52 -6.90
N MET A 80 -5.20 7.82 -7.76
CA MET A 80 -5.33 6.40 -7.98
C MET A 80 -3.98 5.75 -7.73
N GLU A 81 -4.00 4.60 -7.09
CA GLU A 81 -2.79 3.83 -6.83
C GLU A 81 -2.98 2.39 -7.32
N ILE A 82 -1.88 1.74 -7.57
CA ILE A 82 -1.81 0.29 -7.79
C ILE A 82 -0.73 -0.21 -6.86
N ASN A 83 -1.13 -0.88 -5.79
CA ASN A 83 -0.24 -1.30 -4.72
C ASN A 83 -0.20 -2.83 -4.63
N TYR A 84 0.99 -3.38 -4.50
CA TYR A 84 1.19 -4.71 -3.96
C TYR A 84 1.25 -4.60 -2.45
N SER A 85 0.41 -5.33 -1.73
CA SER A 85 0.26 -5.25 -0.29
C SER A 85 0.29 -6.64 0.34
N GLN A 86 1.12 -6.80 1.35
CA GLN A 86 1.17 -8.01 2.18
C GLN A 86 0.39 -7.79 3.45
N ARG A 87 -0.56 -8.69 3.72
CA ARG A 87 -1.39 -8.69 4.92
C ARG A 87 -1.36 -10.05 5.57
N GLY A 88 -1.81 -10.17 6.81
CA GLY A 88 -1.87 -11.44 7.48
C GLY A 88 -1.88 -11.34 8.99
N TRP A 89 -1.61 -12.48 9.65
CA TRP A 89 -1.53 -12.55 11.10
C TRP A 89 -0.47 -13.56 11.54
N SER A 90 -0.04 -13.43 12.78
CA SER A 90 0.79 -14.40 13.47
C SER A 90 0.12 -14.76 14.78
N GLU A 91 -0.04 -16.05 15.05
CA GLU A 91 -0.65 -16.53 16.30
C GLU A 91 0.36 -16.46 17.44
N LYS A 92 -0.11 -16.02 18.60
CA LYS A 92 0.65 -16.06 19.83
C LYS A 92 0.27 -17.30 20.62
N ILE A 93 1.08 -18.35 20.49
CA ILE A 93 0.86 -19.63 21.17
C ILE A 93 1.52 -19.54 22.55
N GLU A 94 0.71 -19.66 23.62
CA GLU A 94 1.15 -19.51 25.02
C GLU A 94 1.06 -20.83 25.79
N ASP A 95 1.16 -21.97 25.14
CA ASP A 95 1.11 -23.31 25.75
C ASP A 95 2.48 -23.82 26.21
N GLY A 96 3.53 -23.02 26.04
CA GLY A 96 4.91 -23.39 26.37
C GLY A 96 5.58 -24.32 25.36
N SER A 97 4.91 -24.66 24.25
CA SER A 97 5.47 -25.53 23.20
C SER A 97 6.55 -24.83 22.38
N GLY A 98 6.51 -23.48 22.33
CA GLY A 98 7.36 -22.67 21.43
C GLY A 98 6.95 -22.75 19.96
N ASN A 99 5.78 -23.32 19.66
CA ASN A 99 5.26 -23.41 18.31
C ASN A 99 4.89 -22.02 17.77
N THR A 100 4.99 -21.86 16.45
CA THR A 100 4.64 -20.64 15.75
C THR A 100 3.76 -20.95 14.56
N TYR A 101 2.82 -20.07 14.29
CA TYR A 101 2.01 -20.07 13.09
C TYR A 101 1.85 -18.64 12.58
N SER A 102 2.06 -18.46 11.29
CA SER A 102 1.78 -17.21 10.62
C SER A 102 1.24 -17.45 9.22
N ARG A 103 0.34 -16.59 8.80
CA ARG A 103 -0.20 -16.62 7.44
C ARG A 103 -0.06 -15.23 6.82
N THR A 104 0.61 -15.20 5.68
CA THR A 104 0.80 -13.98 4.88
C THR A 104 -0.02 -14.09 3.60
N MET A 105 -0.84 -13.10 3.36
CA MET A 105 -1.67 -12.98 2.16
C MET A 105 -1.19 -11.80 1.33
N ASN A 106 -1.08 -12.02 0.03
CA ASN A 106 -0.63 -11.02 -0.93
C ASN A 106 -1.82 -10.52 -1.75
N TYR A 107 -1.92 -9.20 -1.88
CA TYR A 107 -2.99 -8.53 -2.60
C TYR A 107 -2.43 -7.53 -3.61
N VAL A 108 -3.17 -7.32 -4.68
CA VAL A 108 -3.08 -6.07 -5.45
C VAL A 108 -4.27 -5.21 -5.04
N GLU A 109 -3.98 -4.00 -4.59
CA GLU A 109 -4.96 -3.04 -4.12
C GLU A 109 -4.98 -1.82 -5.03
N ILE A 110 -6.18 -1.37 -5.37
CA ILE A 110 -6.41 -0.22 -6.23
C ILE A 110 -7.30 0.77 -5.47
N PRO A 111 -6.73 1.64 -4.64
CA PRO A 111 -7.48 2.74 -4.04
C PRO A 111 -7.75 3.84 -5.08
N LEU A 112 -8.97 4.35 -5.07
CA LEU A 112 -9.39 5.54 -5.79
C LEU A 112 -9.79 6.62 -4.77
N LEU A 113 -8.96 7.64 -4.63
CA LEU A 113 -9.02 8.58 -3.53
C LEU A 113 -9.32 10.00 -4.02
N ALA A 114 -10.24 10.68 -3.37
CA ALA A 114 -10.30 12.13 -3.41
C ALA A 114 -9.14 12.69 -2.58
N HIS A 115 -8.35 13.56 -3.19
CA HIS A 115 -7.23 14.23 -2.56
C HIS A 115 -7.60 15.70 -2.29
N LEU A 116 -7.62 16.07 -1.03
CA LEU A 116 -7.90 17.44 -0.58
C LEU A 116 -6.67 17.97 0.15
N ALA A 117 -6.07 19.03 -0.36
CA ALA A 117 -4.91 19.65 0.26
C ALA A 117 -5.26 21.08 0.71
N PHE A 118 -4.88 21.41 1.95
CA PHE A 118 -5.13 22.69 2.60
C PHE A 118 -3.80 23.34 2.97
N GLY A 119 -3.67 24.63 2.78
CA GLY A 119 -2.49 25.37 3.20
C GLY A 119 -2.50 26.80 2.70
N LYS A 120 -1.73 27.64 3.35
CA LYS A 120 -1.51 29.03 2.93
C LYS A 120 -0.59 28.99 1.71
N ASP A 121 -1.06 29.46 0.57
CA ASP A 121 -0.37 29.45 -0.72
C ASP A 121 0.00 28.05 -1.23
N ALA A 122 -0.97 27.39 -1.82
CA ALA A 122 -0.81 26.07 -2.42
C ALA A 122 0.32 25.98 -3.49
N LEU A 123 0.76 27.12 -4.02
CA LEU A 123 1.85 27.24 -4.99
C LEU A 123 3.20 27.57 -4.35
N ASN A 124 3.25 28.07 -3.14
CA ASN A 124 4.47 28.50 -2.47
C ASN A 124 4.91 27.58 -1.34
N ARG A 125 6.18 27.69 -0.95
CA ARG A 125 6.82 26.94 0.14
C ARG A 125 6.12 27.20 1.48
N GLY A 126 5.27 26.28 1.90
CA GLY A 126 4.54 26.35 3.19
C GLY A 126 4.13 24.97 3.66
N VAL A 127 3.70 24.89 4.91
CA VAL A 127 3.13 23.66 5.48
C VAL A 127 1.78 23.41 4.82
N LYS A 128 1.61 22.21 4.30
CA LYS A 128 0.37 21.72 3.67
C LYS A 128 -0.15 20.54 4.44
N PHE A 129 -1.44 20.54 4.68
CA PHE A 129 -2.16 19.37 5.19
C PHE A 129 -2.97 18.78 4.05
N PHE A 130 -3.02 17.47 3.97
CA PHE A 130 -3.86 16.81 3.00
C PHE A 130 -4.66 15.68 3.62
N ILE A 131 -5.80 15.40 3.04
CA ILE A 131 -6.68 14.30 3.40
C ILE A 131 -6.97 13.52 2.12
N ASN A 132 -6.77 12.21 2.18
CA ASN A 132 -7.16 11.28 1.13
C ASN A 132 -8.30 10.42 1.65
N ALA A 133 -9.39 10.33 0.90
CA ALA A 133 -10.52 9.49 1.24
C ALA A 133 -11.15 8.91 -0.02
N GLY A 134 -11.54 7.63 0.02
CA GLY A 134 -12.21 6.99 -1.10
C GLY A 134 -12.28 5.47 -0.98
N PRO A 135 -12.91 4.82 -1.94
CA PRO A 135 -13.02 3.36 -2.00
C PRO A 135 -11.69 2.72 -2.40
N GLN A 136 -11.52 1.47 -2.01
CA GLN A 136 -10.42 0.61 -2.40
C GLN A 136 -10.96 -0.73 -2.87
N ILE A 137 -10.40 -1.26 -3.94
CA ILE A 137 -10.67 -2.61 -4.45
C ILE A 137 -9.39 -3.41 -4.25
N GLY A 138 -9.52 -4.60 -3.65
CA GLY A 138 -8.41 -5.53 -3.43
C GLY A 138 -8.62 -6.84 -4.18
N PHE A 139 -7.59 -7.31 -4.85
CA PHE A 139 -7.55 -8.60 -5.52
C PHE A 139 -6.56 -9.50 -4.79
N PHE A 140 -7.04 -10.63 -4.31
CA PHE A 140 -6.22 -11.65 -3.71
C PHE A 140 -5.33 -12.30 -4.79
N LEU A 141 -4.04 -12.45 -4.51
CA LEU A 141 -3.08 -13.10 -5.41
C LEU A 141 -2.68 -14.47 -4.91
N SER A 142 -2.20 -14.54 -3.68
CA SER A 142 -1.67 -15.76 -3.09
C SER A 142 -1.57 -15.63 -1.59
N ASP A 143 -1.47 -16.75 -0.92
CA ASP A 143 -1.13 -16.82 0.50
C ASP A 143 0.06 -17.76 0.75
N LYS A 144 0.67 -17.57 1.89
CA LYS A 144 1.76 -18.41 2.38
C LYS A 144 1.55 -18.64 3.87
N GLU A 145 1.53 -19.90 4.24
CA GLU A 145 1.52 -20.32 5.64
C GLU A 145 2.93 -20.70 6.06
N GLU A 146 3.32 -20.27 7.24
CA GLU A 146 4.56 -20.66 7.90
C GLU A 146 4.22 -21.17 9.29
N MET A 147 4.54 -22.44 9.55
CA MET A 147 4.28 -23.10 10.82
C MET A 147 5.51 -23.88 11.27
N SER A 148 5.66 -24.06 12.57
CA SER A 148 6.68 -24.95 13.12
C SER A 148 6.27 -26.41 12.92
N ASP A 149 7.26 -27.32 12.83
CA ASP A 149 7.06 -28.74 12.54
C ASP A 149 6.10 -29.45 13.52
N ASN A 150 6.01 -28.95 14.74
CA ASN A 150 5.17 -29.52 15.79
C ASN A 150 3.85 -28.74 16.01
N TRP A 151 3.52 -27.80 15.11
CA TRP A 151 2.26 -27.09 15.21
C TRP A 151 1.10 -27.97 14.74
N ASP A 152 -0.01 -27.96 15.51
CA ASP A 152 -1.22 -28.70 15.20
C ASP A 152 -2.45 -27.78 15.36
N THR A 153 -3.45 -27.98 14.53
CA THR A 153 -4.72 -27.25 14.58
C THR A 153 -5.45 -27.38 15.90
N SER A 154 -5.18 -28.46 16.68
CA SER A 154 -5.70 -28.64 18.03
C SER A 154 -5.24 -27.57 19.03
N GLN A 155 -4.18 -26.84 18.72
CA GLN A 155 -3.70 -25.72 19.53
C GLN A 155 -4.55 -24.45 19.36
N ARG A 156 -5.42 -24.42 18.37
CA ARG A 156 -6.41 -23.36 18.21
C ARG A 156 -7.62 -23.58 19.13
N PRO A 157 -8.28 -22.51 19.58
CA PRO A 157 -9.55 -22.63 20.27
C PRO A 157 -10.57 -23.40 19.44
N ASN A 158 -11.35 -24.26 20.10
CA ASN A 158 -12.39 -25.06 19.43
C ASN A 158 -13.33 -24.17 18.62
N GLY A 159 -13.57 -24.56 17.36
CA GLY A 159 -14.50 -23.88 16.46
C GLY A 159 -13.85 -22.79 15.58
N VAL A 160 -12.56 -22.56 15.69
CA VAL A 160 -11.85 -21.67 14.76
C VAL A 160 -11.47 -22.47 13.53
N THR A 161 -12.17 -22.21 12.44
CA THR A 161 -11.82 -22.67 11.08
C THR A 161 -11.42 -21.47 10.24
N GLU A 162 -10.49 -21.68 9.32
CA GLU A 162 -10.10 -20.67 8.33
C GLU A 162 -11.16 -20.51 7.25
#